data_75b3457562fa4230139ab59cad11e064
#
_entry.id   75b3457562fa4230139ab59cad11e064
#
_cell.length_a   1.000
_cell.length_b   1.000
_cell.length_c   1.000
_cell.angle_alpha   90.00
_cell.angle_beta   90.00
_cell.angle_gamma   90.00
#
_symmetry.space_group_name_H-M   'P 1'
#
loop_
_entity.id
_entity.type
_entity.pdbx_description
1 polymer ?
#
loop_
_entity_poly.entity_id
_entity_poly.type
_entity_poly.pdbx_seq_one_letter_code
_entity_poly.pdbx_strand_id
1 'polypeptide(L)'
;MPANTDLVLRPFEGLPSETDWVAFKELVPAGTGRARTTAEHGSRDVVVTTVLPEGWRALHRADGVVLLALQTLGAGSGDASRDAAAALLQALQVEPGTPVTAGTLVGPGPRLQDVLDLAVPFEAQVETSFAYWLDPAAERTPDLEKALEEADAGILPTERLVAAESAYWVRMGAKEFLRWVQPQDEQTVLDGLARLHARRESGFEGSKFIGYFRAAGLVVPVWELARGSEAEDVEAPFAAFGPRFAAALEDTAPLDANARRARAGLVARQVTLR
;
A
#
# COMPACT_ATOMS: atom_id res chain seq x y z
N MET A 1 -2.08 -10.29 32.25
CA MET A 1 -2.13 -11.17 31.07
C MET A 1 -2.24 -10.25 29.89
N PRO A 2 -1.31 -10.25 28.91
CA PRO A 2 -1.56 -9.52 27.69
C PRO A 2 -2.83 -10.10 27.05
N ALA A 3 -3.77 -9.23 26.67
CA ALA A 3 -4.94 -9.63 25.92
C ALA A 3 -4.45 -10.34 24.65
N ASN A 4 -4.92 -11.54 24.41
CA ASN A 4 -4.69 -12.26 23.15
C ASN A 4 -5.35 -11.43 22.04
N THR A 5 -4.58 -10.57 21.39
CA THR A 5 -5.10 -9.76 20.31
C THR A 5 -5.04 -10.65 19.07
N ASP A 6 -6.19 -11.10 18.59
CA ASP A 6 -6.27 -11.90 17.38
C ASP A 6 -5.65 -11.13 16.22
N LEU A 7 -4.73 -11.78 15.51
CA LEU A 7 -4.08 -11.22 14.34
C LEU A 7 -5.13 -11.00 13.23
N VAL A 8 -5.30 -9.74 12.83
CA VAL A 8 -6.18 -9.36 11.73
C VAL A 8 -5.39 -9.41 10.43
N LEU A 9 -5.66 -10.43 9.60
CA LEU A 9 -4.91 -10.65 8.37
C LEU A 9 -5.23 -9.59 7.29
N ARG A 10 -6.47 -9.08 7.24
CA ARG A 10 -6.94 -8.08 6.27
C ARG A 10 -7.43 -6.82 7.01
N PRO A 11 -6.47 -5.99 7.50
CA PRO A 11 -6.81 -4.87 8.40
C PRO A 11 -7.55 -3.73 7.70
N PHE A 12 -7.47 -3.59 6.39
CA PHE A 12 -8.09 -2.50 5.62
C PHE A 12 -9.37 -2.91 4.89
N GLU A 13 -9.85 -4.15 5.12
CA GLU A 13 -11.10 -4.61 4.52
C GLU A 13 -12.26 -3.68 4.88
N GLY A 14 -13.02 -3.28 3.85
CA GLY A 14 -14.15 -2.35 3.98
C GLY A 14 -13.79 -0.87 3.94
N LEU A 15 -12.51 -0.49 3.91
CA LEU A 15 -12.13 0.88 3.58
C LEU A 15 -12.30 1.15 2.07
N PRO A 16 -12.71 2.37 1.67
CA PRO A 16 -12.73 2.74 0.26
C PRO A 16 -11.32 2.64 -0.33
N SER A 17 -11.21 2.09 -1.55
CA SER A 17 -9.91 1.83 -2.21
C SER A 17 -8.95 0.99 -1.35
N GLU A 18 -9.44 -0.08 -0.72
CA GLU A 18 -8.65 -0.95 0.16
C GLU A 18 -7.28 -1.31 -0.41
N THR A 19 -7.20 -1.58 -1.71
CA THR A 19 -5.95 -1.94 -2.39
C THR A 19 -4.89 -0.84 -2.34
N ASP A 20 -5.29 0.42 -2.32
CA ASP A 20 -4.37 1.56 -2.16
C ASP A 20 -3.90 1.71 -0.71
N TRP A 21 -4.75 1.41 0.28
CA TRP A 21 -4.31 1.34 1.69
C TRP A 21 -3.25 0.27 1.88
N VAL A 22 -3.45 -0.90 1.26
CA VAL A 22 -2.46 -1.99 1.28
C VAL A 22 -1.18 -1.58 0.57
N ALA A 23 -1.28 -0.93 -0.60
CA ALA A 23 -0.11 -0.45 -1.34
C ALA A 23 0.69 0.59 -0.53
N PHE A 24 0.03 1.51 0.15
CA PHE A 24 0.67 2.51 1.01
C PHE A 24 1.35 1.88 2.22
N LYS A 25 0.75 0.82 2.77
CA LYS A 25 1.34 0.09 3.89
C LYS A 25 2.59 -0.68 3.49
N GLU A 26 2.63 -1.28 2.28
CA GLU A 26 3.61 -2.32 1.97
C GLU A 26 4.46 -2.05 0.70
N LEU A 27 4.03 -1.17 -0.21
CA LEU A 27 4.62 -1.05 -1.53
C LEU A 27 5.19 0.33 -1.85
N VAL A 28 4.42 1.37 -1.56
CA VAL A 28 4.75 2.74 -1.97
C VAL A 28 5.72 3.35 -0.96
N PRO A 29 6.92 3.79 -1.40
CA PRO A 29 7.93 4.33 -0.48
C PRO A 29 7.55 5.73 0.03
N ALA A 30 7.01 6.58 -0.84
CA ALA A 30 6.54 7.91 -0.51
C ALA A 30 5.18 8.15 -1.17
N GLY A 31 4.18 8.57 -0.40
CA GLY A 31 2.85 8.81 -0.92
C GLY A 31 1.97 9.55 0.07
N THR A 32 0.95 10.23 -0.47
CA THR A 32 -0.10 10.90 0.27
C THR A 32 -1.48 10.46 -0.22
N GLY A 33 -2.45 10.42 0.67
CA GLY A 33 -3.83 10.14 0.33
C GLY A 33 -4.77 10.94 1.22
N ARG A 34 -5.92 11.33 0.70
CA ARG A 34 -6.92 12.09 1.47
C ARG A 34 -7.92 11.15 2.09
N ALA A 35 -8.25 11.42 3.34
CA ALA A 35 -9.33 10.80 4.08
C ALA A 35 -10.02 11.85 4.95
N ARG A 36 -11.17 11.52 5.51
CA ARG A 36 -11.90 12.39 6.45
C ARG A 36 -12.41 11.56 7.61
N THR A 37 -12.40 12.12 8.81
CA THR A 37 -13.03 11.48 9.96
C THR A 37 -14.55 11.63 9.93
N THR A 38 -15.25 10.72 10.59
CA THR A 38 -16.71 10.80 10.80
C THR A 38 -17.09 12.07 11.58
N ALA A 39 -18.40 12.40 11.58
CA ALA A 39 -18.95 13.50 12.38
C ALA A 39 -18.68 13.32 13.88
N GLU A 40 -18.67 12.08 14.39
CA GLU A 40 -18.35 11.75 15.77
C GLU A 40 -16.91 12.18 16.13
N HIS A 41 -15.99 12.11 15.16
CA HIS A 41 -14.59 12.53 15.31
C HIS A 41 -14.31 13.92 14.70
N GLY A 42 -15.36 14.74 14.51
CA GLY A 42 -15.26 16.15 14.15
C GLY A 42 -15.15 16.46 12.65
N SER A 43 -15.41 15.50 11.76
CA SER A 43 -15.37 15.69 10.29
C SER A 43 -14.07 16.36 9.80
N ARG A 44 -12.92 15.93 10.36
CA ARG A 44 -11.61 16.51 10.08
C ARG A 44 -10.99 15.86 8.84
N ASP A 45 -10.45 16.70 7.97
CA ASP A 45 -9.62 16.21 6.86
C ASP A 45 -8.29 15.66 7.40
N VAL A 46 -7.87 14.53 6.86
CA VAL A 46 -6.65 13.80 7.24
C VAL A 46 -5.84 13.51 5.99
N VAL A 47 -4.55 13.74 6.06
CA VAL A 47 -3.61 13.27 5.03
C VAL A 47 -2.98 11.98 5.51
N VAL A 48 -3.33 10.88 4.87
CA VAL A 48 -2.69 9.59 5.11
C VAL A 48 -1.39 9.55 4.34
N THR A 49 -0.30 9.16 4.98
CA THR A 49 1.03 9.08 4.38
C THR A 49 1.61 7.68 4.50
N THR A 50 2.62 7.39 3.69
CA THR A 50 3.36 6.14 3.82
C THR A 50 4.22 6.16 5.07
N VAL A 51 5.12 7.11 5.19
CA VAL A 51 6.04 7.26 6.33
C VAL A 51 6.02 8.68 6.87
N LEU A 52 6.44 8.84 8.13
CA LEU A 52 6.76 10.11 8.78
C LEU A 52 8.18 10.06 9.36
N PRO A 53 8.80 11.23 9.62
CA PRO A 53 10.12 11.30 10.23
C PRO A 53 10.23 10.42 11.48
N GLU A 54 11.39 9.83 11.73
CA GLU A 54 11.68 9.04 12.94
C GLU A 54 10.70 7.88 13.21
N GLY A 55 9.89 7.51 12.19
CA GLY A 55 8.87 6.47 12.32
C GLY A 55 7.67 6.90 13.17
N TRP A 56 7.39 8.20 13.27
CA TRP A 56 6.18 8.70 13.93
C TRP A 56 4.94 8.04 13.32
N ARG A 57 3.96 7.80 14.15
CA ARG A 57 2.70 7.18 13.73
C ARG A 57 1.72 8.20 13.16
N ALA A 58 1.75 9.42 13.67
CA ALA A 58 0.97 10.55 13.17
C ALA A 58 1.68 11.86 13.54
N LEU A 59 1.26 12.95 12.90
CA LEU A 59 1.72 14.28 13.20
C LEU A 59 0.54 15.24 13.10
N HIS A 60 0.27 16.01 14.16
CA HIS A 60 -0.53 17.22 14.04
C HIS A 60 0.42 18.34 13.62
N ARG A 61 0.50 18.59 12.31
CA ARG A 61 1.44 19.58 11.73
C ARG A 61 1.10 20.99 12.21
N ALA A 62 2.07 21.91 12.21
CA ALA A 62 1.92 23.25 12.77
C ALA A 62 0.80 24.08 12.11
N ASP A 63 0.51 23.83 10.84
CA ASP A 63 -0.60 24.44 10.08
C ASP A 63 -1.98 23.82 10.39
N GLY A 64 -2.05 22.88 11.33
CA GLY A 64 -3.29 22.21 11.74
C GLY A 64 -3.67 20.99 10.88
N VAL A 65 -2.88 20.65 9.88
CA VAL A 65 -3.08 19.42 9.09
C VAL A 65 -2.67 18.19 9.91
N VAL A 66 -3.52 17.17 9.93
CA VAL A 66 -3.19 15.90 10.57
C VAL A 66 -2.67 14.93 9.54
N LEU A 67 -1.43 14.47 9.74
CA LEU A 67 -0.78 13.43 8.95
C LEU A 67 -0.84 12.10 9.70
N LEU A 68 -1.22 11.02 9.01
CA LEU A 68 -1.28 9.65 9.55
C LEU A 68 -0.35 8.74 8.75
N ALA A 69 0.65 8.15 9.37
CA ALA A 69 1.56 7.20 8.71
C ALA A 69 1.02 5.77 8.77
N LEU A 70 1.16 5.03 7.66
CA LEU A 70 0.82 3.60 7.61
C LEU A 70 2.04 2.70 7.86
N GLN A 71 3.24 3.09 7.39
CA GLN A 71 4.48 2.35 7.61
C GLN A 71 5.16 2.89 8.87
N THR A 72 4.96 2.21 9.98
CA THR A 72 5.44 2.66 11.30
C THR A 72 6.42 1.66 11.89
N LEU A 73 7.34 2.16 12.71
CA LEU A 73 8.29 1.32 13.45
C LEU A 73 7.64 0.74 14.71
N GLY A 74 8.19 -0.39 15.17
CA GLY A 74 7.82 -1.03 16.42
C GLY A 74 6.71 -2.08 16.29
N ALA A 75 6.39 -2.72 17.43
CA ALA A 75 5.35 -3.73 17.48
C ALA A 75 3.96 -3.09 17.41
N GLY A 76 3.07 -3.71 16.64
CA GLY A 76 1.65 -3.37 16.60
C GLY A 76 0.79 -4.27 17.48
N SER A 77 -0.50 -3.97 17.55
CA SER A 77 -1.49 -4.77 18.30
C SER A 77 -1.88 -6.07 17.61
N GLY A 78 -1.43 -6.30 16.37
CA GLY A 78 -1.93 -7.37 15.50
C GLY A 78 -3.06 -6.93 14.57
N ASP A 79 -3.55 -5.71 14.69
CA ASP A 79 -4.52 -5.07 13.79
C ASP A 79 -4.01 -3.70 13.37
N ALA A 80 -3.43 -3.61 12.16
CA ALA A 80 -2.85 -2.36 11.66
C ALA A 80 -3.88 -1.23 11.51
N SER A 81 -5.15 -1.56 11.26
CA SER A 81 -6.22 -0.56 11.18
C SER A 81 -6.50 0.06 12.55
N ARG A 82 -6.52 -0.74 13.62
CA ARG A 82 -6.68 -0.25 14.99
C ARG A 82 -5.49 0.58 15.44
N ASP A 83 -4.28 0.14 15.11
CA ASP A 83 -3.06 0.89 15.45
C ASP A 83 -3.05 2.27 14.79
N ALA A 84 -3.42 2.34 13.52
CA ALA A 84 -3.54 3.60 12.79
C ALA A 84 -4.68 4.48 13.32
N ALA A 85 -5.84 3.91 13.64
CA ALA A 85 -6.95 4.66 14.24
C ALA A 85 -6.58 5.27 15.59
N ALA A 86 -5.87 4.52 16.44
CA ALA A 86 -5.41 5.03 17.72
C ALA A 86 -4.42 6.20 17.55
N ALA A 87 -3.49 6.10 16.62
CA ALA A 87 -2.55 7.18 16.32
C ALA A 87 -3.28 8.43 15.77
N LEU A 88 -4.25 8.23 14.87
CA LEU A 88 -5.08 9.32 14.35
C LEU A 88 -5.85 10.02 15.45
N LEU A 89 -6.56 9.28 16.30
CA LEU A 89 -7.34 9.84 17.40
C LEU A 89 -6.48 10.60 18.39
N GLN A 90 -5.26 10.12 18.67
CA GLN A 90 -4.30 10.84 19.50
C GLN A 90 -3.83 12.13 18.82
N ALA A 91 -3.53 12.09 17.52
CA ALA A 91 -3.10 13.28 16.77
C ALA A 91 -4.17 14.38 16.75
N LEU A 92 -5.45 14.01 16.75
CA LEU A 92 -6.56 14.96 16.81
C LEU A 92 -6.69 15.68 18.16
N GLN A 93 -6.04 15.16 19.22
CA GLN A 93 -6.14 15.67 20.61
C GLN A 93 -4.90 16.47 21.04
N VAL A 94 -3.77 16.31 20.35
CA VAL A 94 -2.54 17.04 20.69
C VAL A 94 -2.49 18.39 19.98
N GLU A 95 -1.69 19.31 20.54
CA GLU A 95 -1.51 20.64 19.95
C GLU A 95 -0.81 20.57 18.58
N PRO A 96 -1.09 21.51 17.65
CA PRO A 96 -0.35 21.63 16.40
C PRO A 96 1.17 21.69 16.63
N GLY A 97 1.93 21.05 15.77
CA GLY A 97 3.37 20.88 15.88
C GLY A 97 3.80 19.62 16.66
N THR A 98 2.86 18.81 17.15
CA THR A 98 3.16 17.66 18.01
C THR A 98 3.11 16.35 17.26
N PRO A 99 4.20 15.54 17.25
CA PRO A 99 4.19 14.20 16.70
C PRO A 99 3.58 13.18 17.67
N VAL A 100 2.97 12.14 17.12
CA VAL A 100 2.56 10.92 17.82
C VAL A 100 3.60 9.85 17.57
N THR A 101 4.43 9.58 18.57
CA THR A 101 5.51 8.60 18.49
C THR A 101 5.03 7.18 18.79
N ALA A 102 5.89 6.18 18.59
CA ALA A 102 5.62 4.81 19.00
C ALA A 102 5.48 4.76 20.53
N GLY A 103 4.27 4.47 20.99
CA GLY A 103 3.95 4.27 22.42
C GLY A 103 3.83 2.80 22.76
N THR A 104 3.30 2.52 23.96
CA THR A 104 2.88 1.18 24.40
C THR A 104 1.89 0.58 23.40
N LEU A 105 1.86 -0.76 23.33
CA LEU A 105 0.90 -1.52 22.54
C LEU A 105 -0.52 -0.94 22.69
N VAL A 106 -1.17 -0.70 21.57
CA VAL A 106 -2.54 -0.17 21.54
C VAL A 106 -3.47 -1.20 22.15
N GLY A 107 -4.25 -0.77 23.15
CA GLY A 107 -5.31 -1.57 23.77
C GLY A 107 -6.53 -1.73 22.86
N PRO A 108 -7.64 -2.27 23.38
CA PRO A 108 -8.90 -2.31 22.66
C PRO A 108 -9.35 -0.90 22.27
N GLY A 109 -9.83 -0.73 21.03
CA GLY A 109 -10.24 0.56 20.49
C GLY A 109 -10.84 0.43 19.09
N PRO A 110 -11.34 1.54 18.51
CA PRO A 110 -11.90 1.53 17.17
C PRO A 110 -10.84 1.24 16.11
N ARG A 111 -11.31 0.82 14.94
CA ARG A 111 -10.52 0.65 13.72
C ARG A 111 -10.67 1.89 12.83
N LEU A 112 -9.88 2.02 11.78
CA LEU A 112 -10.05 3.09 10.79
C LEU A 112 -11.45 3.09 10.19
N GLN A 113 -12.04 1.92 9.98
CA GLN A 113 -13.40 1.74 9.48
C GLN A 113 -14.47 2.37 10.38
N ASP A 114 -14.19 2.54 11.67
CA ASP A 114 -15.09 3.16 12.66
C ASP A 114 -14.84 4.67 12.76
N VAL A 115 -13.63 5.13 12.43
CA VAL A 115 -13.18 6.52 12.63
C VAL A 115 -13.30 7.36 11.35
N LEU A 116 -13.11 6.73 10.18
CA LEU A 116 -13.15 7.42 8.89
C LEU A 116 -14.55 7.42 8.26
N ASP A 117 -14.87 8.49 7.55
CA ASP A 117 -16.05 8.58 6.71
C ASP A 117 -15.83 7.75 5.43
N LEU A 118 -16.43 6.57 5.38
CA LEU A 118 -16.29 5.63 4.27
C LEU A 118 -16.95 6.10 2.96
N ALA A 119 -17.74 7.18 2.99
CA ALA A 119 -18.28 7.80 1.78
C ALA A 119 -17.26 8.69 1.05
N VAL A 120 -16.15 9.04 1.72
CA VAL A 120 -15.07 9.83 1.13
C VAL A 120 -14.09 8.89 0.46
N PRO A 121 -13.85 9.01 -0.87
CA PRO A 121 -12.90 8.17 -1.57
C PRO A 121 -11.47 8.43 -1.06
N PHE A 122 -10.65 7.38 -1.03
CA PHE A 122 -9.24 7.51 -0.73
C PHE A 122 -8.48 7.82 -2.02
N GLU A 123 -8.03 9.07 -2.16
CA GLU A 123 -7.29 9.54 -3.34
C GLU A 123 -5.77 9.40 -3.10
N ALA A 124 -5.23 8.25 -3.49
CA ALA A 124 -3.81 7.91 -3.33
C ALA A 124 -2.95 8.59 -4.41
N GLN A 125 -1.88 9.25 -4.00
CA GLN A 125 -0.85 9.87 -4.85
C GLN A 125 0.53 9.34 -4.46
N VAL A 126 1.33 8.96 -5.45
CA VAL A 126 2.74 8.62 -5.25
C VAL A 126 3.54 9.92 -5.27
N GLU A 127 4.40 10.08 -4.29
CA GLU A 127 5.23 11.27 -4.13
C GLU A 127 6.71 10.95 -4.45
N THR A 128 7.40 11.92 -4.99
CA THR A 128 8.84 11.81 -5.28
C THR A 128 9.72 12.50 -4.22
N SER A 129 9.08 13.08 -3.20
CA SER A 129 9.74 13.77 -2.09
C SER A 129 8.88 13.64 -0.83
N PHE A 130 9.52 13.69 0.31
CA PHE A 130 8.88 13.80 1.61
C PHE A 130 8.52 15.22 2.01
N ALA A 131 8.52 16.16 1.06
CA ALA A 131 8.16 17.56 1.31
C ALA A 131 6.79 17.76 1.98
N TYR A 132 5.87 16.77 1.85
CA TYR A 132 4.58 16.77 2.51
C TYR A 132 4.65 16.69 4.05
N TRP A 133 5.81 16.33 4.61
CA TRP A 133 6.03 16.38 6.06
C TRP A 133 6.02 17.80 6.61
N LEU A 134 6.44 18.75 5.78
CA LEU A 134 6.67 20.14 6.17
C LEU A 134 5.40 20.97 6.01
N ASP A 135 5.23 21.94 6.90
CA ASP A 135 4.27 23.00 6.68
C ASP A 135 4.69 23.81 5.43
N PRO A 136 3.80 23.97 4.43
CA PRO A 136 4.13 24.75 3.23
C PRO A 136 4.53 26.20 3.51
N ALA A 137 4.10 26.76 4.64
CA ALA A 137 4.45 28.12 5.08
C ALA A 137 5.72 28.19 5.93
N ALA A 138 6.30 27.03 6.30
CA ALA A 138 7.52 27.00 7.11
C ALA A 138 8.72 27.56 6.33
N GLU A 139 9.60 28.28 7.03
CA GLU A 139 10.85 28.77 6.46
C GLU A 139 11.75 27.59 6.01
N ARG A 140 12.17 27.62 4.78
CA ARG A 140 13.09 26.63 4.19
C ARG A 140 14.54 27.02 4.52
N THR A 141 15.04 26.53 5.64
CA THR A 141 16.46 26.71 6.00
C THR A 141 17.35 25.75 5.22
N PRO A 142 18.63 26.10 4.96
CA PRO A 142 19.57 25.20 4.27
C PRO A 142 19.71 23.83 4.95
N ASP A 143 19.67 23.78 6.28
CA ASP A 143 19.76 22.52 7.03
C ASP A 143 18.51 21.64 6.83
N LEU A 144 17.32 22.27 6.77
CA LEU A 144 16.07 21.55 6.52
C LEU A 144 16.02 20.99 5.08
N GLU A 145 16.45 21.80 4.10
CA GLU A 145 16.52 21.36 2.70
C GLU A 145 17.49 20.20 2.54
N LYS A 146 18.67 20.28 3.16
CA LYS A 146 19.64 19.19 3.15
C LYS A 146 19.08 17.91 3.80
N ALA A 147 18.42 18.01 4.93
CA ALA A 147 17.79 16.86 5.59
C ALA A 147 16.70 16.24 4.73
N LEU A 148 15.92 17.05 4.01
CA LEU A 148 14.91 16.56 3.07
C LEU A 148 15.55 15.85 1.87
N GLU A 149 16.61 16.43 1.27
CA GLU A 149 17.36 15.79 0.18
C GLU A 149 17.95 14.43 0.60
N GLU A 150 18.51 14.35 1.81
CA GLU A 150 19.04 13.10 2.37
C GLU A 150 17.94 12.06 2.57
N ALA A 151 16.74 12.46 3.01
CA ALA A 151 15.59 11.57 3.14
C ALA A 151 15.08 11.11 1.77
N ASP A 152 14.94 12.04 0.82
CA ASP A 152 14.43 11.78 -0.53
C ASP A 152 15.34 10.83 -1.32
N ALA A 153 16.65 10.86 -1.07
CA ALA A 153 17.61 9.96 -1.70
C ALA A 153 17.32 8.46 -1.42
N GLY A 154 16.55 8.17 -0.38
CA GLY A 154 16.09 6.81 -0.04
C GLY A 154 14.83 6.37 -0.77
N ILE A 155 14.14 7.26 -1.50
CA ILE A 155 12.90 6.94 -2.20
C ILE A 155 13.22 6.11 -3.45
N LEU A 156 12.69 4.88 -3.50
CA LEU A 156 12.74 4.08 -4.72
C LEU A 156 11.83 4.71 -5.78
N PRO A 157 12.32 4.95 -7.01
CA PRO A 157 11.47 5.41 -8.11
C PRO A 157 10.25 4.51 -8.25
N THR A 158 9.08 5.07 -8.06
CA THR A 158 7.81 4.34 -8.05
C THR A 158 6.75 5.20 -8.73
N GLU A 159 5.97 4.60 -9.62
CA GLU A 159 4.87 5.26 -10.30
C GLU A 159 3.63 4.38 -10.28
N ARG A 160 2.47 5.01 -10.12
CA ARG A 160 1.18 4.34 -10.22
C ARG A 160 0.76 4.31 -11.69
N LEU A 161 0.43 3.11 -12.22
CA LEU A 161 -0.10 2.99 -13.57
C LEU A 161 -1.56 3.45 -13.62
N VAL A 162 -1.94 4.04 -14.74
CA VAL A 162 -3.31 4.46 -15.03
C VAL A 162 -4.14 3.29 -15.55
N ALA A 163 -3.50 2.31 -16.19
CA ALA A 163 -4.15 1.16 -16.81
C ALA A 163 -4.90 0.24 -15.84
N ALA A 164 -4.60 0.27 -14.54
CA ALA A 164 -5.35 -0.48 -13.53
C ALA A 164 -5.22 0.17 -12.15
N GLU A 165 -6.24 -0.05 -11.30
CA GLU A 165 -6.18 0.38 -9.89
C GLU A 165 -5.08 -0.35 -9.15
N SER A 166 -4.36 0.37 -8.30
CA SER A 166 -3.33 -0.13 -7.38
C SER A 166 -2.24 -0.99 -8.04
N ALA A 167 -1.88 -0.63 -9.28
CA ALA A 167 -0.75 -1.18 -10.01
C ALA A 167 0.41 -0.17 -9.97
N TYR A 168 1.59 -0.64 -9.52
CA TYR A 168 2.74 0.22 -9.28
C TYR A 168 3.99 -0.32 -9.98
N TRP A 169 4.53 0.49 -10.89
CA TRP A 169 5.87 0.33 -11.40
C TRP A 169 6.88 0.74 -10.33
N VAL A 170 8.02 0.04 -10.26
CA VAL A 170 9.10 0.39 -9.34
C VAL A 170 10.44 -0.01 -9.93
N ARG A 171 11.45 0.85 -9.74
CA ARG A 171 12.84 0.53 -10.02
C ARG A 171 13.57 0.16 -8.73
N MET A 172 14.11 -1.06 -8.67
CA MET A 172 14.86 -1.58 -7.54
C MET A 172 16.26 -1.97 -8.01
N GLY A 173 17.22 -1.10 -7.76
CA GLY A 173 18.58 -1.25 -8.30
C GLY A 173 18.61 -1.20 -9.82
N ALA A 174 19.03 -2.28 -10.48
CA ALA A 174 19.15 -2.37 -11.94
C ALA A 174 17.96 -3.07 -12.62
N LYS A 175 16.86 -3.25 -11.91
CA LYS A 175 15.68 -3.96 -12.39
C LYS A 175 14.40 -3.16 -12.13
N GLU A 176 13.46 -3.32 -13.02
CA GLU A 176 12.14 -2.76 -12.95
C GLU A 176 11.11 -3.85 -12.72
N PHE A 177 10.09 -3.53 -11.91
CA PHE A 177 9.02 -4.45 -11.56
C PHE A 177 7.66 -3.75 -11.65
N LEU A 178 6.64 -4.53 -12.00
CA LEU A 178 5.25 -4.17 -11.77
C LEU A 178 4.71 -4.99 -10.61
N ARG A 179 4.08 -4.32 -9.63
CA ARG A 179 3.41 -4.92 -8.48
C ARG A 179 1.95 -4.47 -8.49
N TRP A 180 1.03 -5.41 -8.48
CA TRP A 180 -0.40 -5.11 -8.64
C TRP A 180 -1.22 -5.71 -7.49
N VAL A 181 -1.76 -4.89 -6.61
CA VAL A 181 -2.58 -5.34 -5.48
C VAL A 181 -3.94 -5.81 -5.99
N GLN A 182 -4.34 -7.02 -5.62
CA GLN A 182 -5.60 -7.62 -6.06
C GLN A 182 -6.65 -7.57 -4.96
N PRO A 183 -7.89 -7.06 -5.25
CA PRO A 183 -8.95 -6.98 -4.24
C PRO A 183 -9.64 -8.33 -3.97
N GLN A 184 -9.53 -9.30 -4.89
CA GLN A 184 -10.16 -10.61 -4.78
C GLN A 184 -9.48 -11.45 -3.69
N ASP A 185 -10.19 -12.50 -3.24
CA ASP A 185 -9.62 -13.48 -2.33
C ASP A 185 -8.43 -14.22 -2.94
N GLU A 186 -7.56 -14.69 -2.08
CA GLU A 186 -6.31 -15.35 -2.49
C GLU A 186 -6.53 -16.52 -3.42
N GLN A 187 -7.55 -17.35 -3.16
CA GLN A 187 -7.79 -18.54 -3.96
C GLN A 187 -8.16 -18.18 -5.39
N THR A 188 -9.04 -17.20 -5.56
CA THR A 188 -9.46 -16.68 -6.86
C THR A 188 -8.26 -16.14 -7.65
N VAL A 189 -7.41 -15.31 -7.02
CA VAL A 189 -6.23 -14.77 -7.68
C VAL A 189 -5.23 -15.85 -8.06
N LEU A 190 -4.95 -16.80 -7.17
CA LEU A 190 -3.99 -17.87 -7.44
C LEU A 190 -4.50 -18.85 -8.51
N ASP A 191 -5.78 -19.12 -8.56
CA ASP A 191 -6.39 -20.01 -9.57
C ASP A 191 -6.37 -19.32 -10.95
N GLY A 192 -6.69 -18.02 -11.03
CA GLY A 192 -6.56 -17.23 -12.26
C GLY A 192 -5.12 -17.18 -12.78
N LEU A 193 -4.16 -16.87 -11.91
CA LEU A 193 -2.73 -16.88 -12.26
C LEU A 193 -2.26 -18.28 -12.70
N ALA A 194 -2.73 -19.32 -12.05
CA ALA A 194 -2.38 -20.70 -12.41
C ALA A 194 -2.89 -21.10 -13.79
N ARG A 195 -4.12 -20.69 -14.16
CA ARG A 195 -4.69 -20.91 -15.51
C ARG A 195 -3.83 -20.21 -16.56
N LEU A 196 -3.52 -18.93 -16.33
CA LEU A 196 -2.67 -18.17 -17.26
C LEU A 196 -1.26 -18.75 -17.34
N HIS A 197 -0.66 -19.13 -16.21
CA HIS A 197 0.69 -19.68 -16.18
C HIS A 197 0.77 -21.04 -16.91
N ALA A 198 -0.24 -21.89 -16.76
CA ALA A 198 -0.33 -23.17 -17.47
C ALA A 198 -0.38 -22.97 -18.99
N ARG A 199 -0.99 -21.89 -19.47
CA ARG A 199 -1.09 -21.51 -20.90
C ARG A 199 0.09 -20.67 -21.38
N ARG A 200 1.05 -20.32 -20.52
CA ARG A 200 2.17 -19.39 -20.78
C ARG A 200 1.69 -17.97 -21.12
N GLU A 201 0.57 -17.57 -20.54
CA GLU A 201 -0.10 -16.30 -20.76
C GLU A 201 -0.07 -15.38 -19.53
N SER A 202 0.69 -15.75 -18.49
CA SER A 202 0.76 -15.00 -17.22
C SER A 202 1.62 -13.72 -17.29
N GLY A 203 2.28 -13.44 -18.40
CA GLY A 203 3.01 -12.19 -18.69
C GLY A 203 2.30 -11.37 -19.76
N PHE A 204 2.76 -10.15 -19.94
CA PHE A 204 2.42 -9.25 -21.03
C PHE A 204 3.71 -8.84 -21.78
N GLU A 205 3.61 -8.13 -22.88
CA GLU A 205 4.76 -7.72 -23.69
C GLU A 205 5.80 -6.97 -22.83
N GLY A 206 7.06 -7.33 -22.94
CA GLY A 206 8.14 -6.75 -22.16
C GLY A 206 8.18 -7.19 -20.69
N SER A 207 7.37 -8.17 -20.28
CA SER A 207 7.31 -8.62 -18.88
C SER A 207 7.50 -10.11 -18.70
N LYS A 208 7.90 -10.49 -17.49
CA LYS A 208 7.97 -11.88 -17.04
C LYS A 208 7.31 -11.98 -15.67
N PHE A 209 6.22 -12.73 -15.56
CA PHE A 209 5.63 -13.07 -14.27
C PHE A 209 6.64 -13.88 -13.44
N ILE A 210 6.99 -13.37 -12.26
CA ILE A 210 8.00 -13.98 -11.39
C ILE A 210 7.39 -14.63 -10.13
N GLY A 211 6.16 -14.26 -9.77
CA GLY A 211 5.49 -14.81 -8.60
C GLY A 211 4.57 -13.79 -7.95
N TYR A 212 4.29 -14.00 -6.69
CA TYR A 212 3.44 -13.13 -5.88
C TYR A 212 3.91 -13.11 -4.44
N PHE A 213 3.44 -12.13 -3.69
CA PHE A 213 3.53 -12.10 -2.23
C PHE A 213 2.19 -11.68 -1.62
N ARG A 214 2.06 -11.77 -0.31
CA ARG A 214 0.91 -11.30 0.44
C ARG A 214 1.25 -9.99 1.13
N ALA A 215 0.34 -9.04 1.03
CA ALA A 215 0.42 -7.73 1.67
C ALA A 215 -0.91 -7.46 2.37
N ALA A 216 -0.90 -7.29 3.68
CA ALA A 216 -2.09 -7.00 4.50
C ALA A 216 -3.34 -7.82 4.10
N GLY A 217 -3.14 -9.14 3.86
CA GLY A 217 -4.21 -10.08 3.52
C GLY A 217 -4.58 -10.16 2.04
N LEU A 218 -4.03 -9.31 1.19
CA LEU A 218 -4.25 -9.33 -0.25
C LEU A 218 -3.07 -9.95 -1.00
N VAL A 219 -3.33 -10.47 -2.20
CA VAL A 219 -2.31 -11.01 -3.11
C VAL A 219 -1.77 -9.91 -4.00
N VAL A 220 -0.45 -9.87 -4.13
CA VAL A 220 0.26 -8.94 -5.01
C VAL A 220 1.08 -9.73 -6.02
N PRO A 221 0.56 -9.99 -7.23
CA PRO A 221 1.35 -10.51 -8.33
C PRO A 221 2.48 -9.56 -8.73
N VAL A 222 3.62 -10.13 -9.15
CA VAL A 222 4.81 -9.38 -9.53
C VAL A 222 5.32 -9.81 -10.89
N TRP A 223 5.61 -8.83 -11.73
CA TRP A 223 6.28 -9.01 -13.00
C TRP A 223 7.63 -8.29 -12.99
N GLU A 224 8.68 -8.98 -13.40
CA GLU A 224 9.94 -8.36 -13.79
C GLU A 224 9.76 -7.82 -15.20
N LEU A 225 10.13 -6.56 -15.41
CA LEU A 225 9.97 -5.84 -16.67
C LEU A 225 11.25 -5.89 -17.51
N ALA A 226 11.14 -5.53 -18.77
CA ALA A 226 12.32 -5.36 -19.61
C ALA A 226 13.22 -4.28 -19.01
N ARG A 227 14.53 -4.54 -19.03
CA ARG A 227 15.52 -3.63 -18.42
C ARG A 227 15.45 -2.24 -19.04
N GLY A 228 15.36 -1.22 -18.19
CA GLY A 228 15.30 0.19 -18.59
C GLY A 228 13.94 0.66 -19.04
N SER A 229 12.86 -0.16 -18.89
CA SER A 229 11.51 0.32 -19.14
C SER A 229 11.04 1.30 -18.07
N GLU A 230 10.43 2.39 -18.50
CA GLU A 230 9.75 3.35 -17.63
C GLU A 230 8.27 2.97 -17.48
N ALA A 231 7.56 3.60 -16.55
CA ALA A 231 6.15 3.34 -16.31
C ALA A 231 5.28 3.51 -17.55
N GLU A 232 5.57 4.54 -18.37
CA GLU A 232 4.85 4.84 -19.62
C GLU A 232 4.97 3.70 -20.64
N ASP A 233 6.12 3.00 -20.71
CA ASP A 233 6.34 1.88 -21.63
C ASP A 233 5.46 0.67 -21.25
N VAL A 234 5.03 0.60 -19.99
CA VAL A 234 4.29 -0.52 -19.43
C VAL A 234 2.77 -0.35 -19.58
N GLU A 235 2.27 0.89 -19.66
CA GLU A 235 0.83 1.19 -19.66
C GLU A 235 0.04 0.43 -20.74
N ALA A 236 0.41 0.56 -22.00
CA ALA A 236 -0.34 -0.06 -23.08
C ALA A 236 -0.25 -1.60 -23.08
N PRO A 237 0.93 -2.23 -22.90
CA PRO A 237 1.03 -3.68 -22.77
C PRO A 237 0.25 -4.25 -21.58
N PHE A 238 0.26 -3.52 -20.45
CA PHE A 238 -0.46 -3.93 -19.25
C PHE A 238 -1.98 -3.77 -19.41
N ALA A 239 -2.44 -2.66 -19.99
CA ALA A 239 -3.85 -2.48 -20.35
C ALA A 239 -4.37 -3.63 -21.24
N ALA A 240 -3.57 -4.07 -22.22
CA ALA A 240 -3.92 -5.20 -23.09
C ALA A 240 -3.97 -6.56 -22.35
N PHE A 241 -3.24 -6.69 -21.24
CA PHE A 241 -3.26 -7.89 -20.39
C PHE A 241 -4.50 -7.94 -19.48
N GLY A 242 -5.03 -6.79 -19.05
CA GLY A 242 -6.15 -6.68 -18.11
C GLY A 242 -7.35 -7.57 -18.41
N PRO A 243 -7.93 -7.53 -19.63
CA PRO A 243 -9.08 -8.35 -19.99
C PRO A 243 -8.82 -9.86 -19.87
N ARG A 244 -7.63 -10.30 -20.26
CA ARG A 244 -7.22 -11.72 -20.14
C ARG A 244 -7.10 -12.15 -18.69
N PHE A 245 -6.56 -11.29 -17.84
CA PHE A 245 -6.46 -11.55 -16.42
C PHE A 245 -7.83 -11.57 -15.76
N ALA A 246 -8.70 -10.60 -16.05
CA ALA A 246 -10.07 -10.56 -15.55
C ALA A 246 -10.86 -11.84 -15.91
N ALA A 247 -10.80 -12.26 -17.17
CA ALA A 247 -11.44 -13.50 -17.60
C ALA A 247 -10.92 -14.75 -16.87
N ALA A 248 -9.62 -14.77 -16.52
CA ALA A 248 -9.05 -15.87 -15.76
C ALA A 248 -9.47 -15.87 -14.28
N LEU A 249 -9.75 -14.70 -13.70
CA LEU A 249 -10.30 -14.56 -12.34
C LEU A 249 -11.78 -14.96 -12.27
N GLU A 250 -12.56 -14.66 -13.31
CA GLU A 250 -13.98 -14.99 -13.40
C GLU A 250 -14.24 -16.49 -13.70
N ASP A 251 -13.24 -17.20 -14.22
CA ASP A 251 -13.36 -18.63 -14.52
C ASP A 251 -13.42 -19.46 -13.22
N THR A 252 -14.60 -19.94 -12.87
CA THR A 252 -14.87 -20.77 -11.69
C THR A 252 -14.77 -22.27 -11.97
N ALA A 253 -14.46 -22.69 -13.21
CA ALA A 253 -14.31 -24.12 -13.52
C ALA A 253 -13.17 -24.75 -12.69
N PRO A 254 -13.27 -26.03 -12.34
CA PRO A 254 -12.19 -26.71 -11.66
C PRO A 254 -10.88 -26.64 -12.46
N LEU A 255 -9.76 -26.39 -11.77
CA LEU A 255 -8.45 -26.35 -12.41
C LEU A 255 -8.15 -27.70 -13.08
N ASP A 256 -7.69 -27.68 -14.31
CA ASP A 256 -7.17 -28.87 -14.99
C ASP A 256 -5.83 -29.35 -14.38
N ALA A 257 -5.28 -30.44 -14.87
CA ALA A 257 -4.04 -31.00 -14.34
C ALA A 257 -2.83 -30.09 -14.52
N ASN A 258 -2.79 -29.28 -15.59
CA ASN A 258 -1.69 -28.36 -15.85
C ASN A 258 -1.80 -27.14 -14.93
N ALA A 259 -2.99 -26.57 -14.80
CA ALA A 259 -3.25 -25.45 -13.90
C ALA A 259 -3.02 -25.83 -12.43
N ARG A 260 -3.43 -27.04 -11.98
CA ARG A 260 -3.11 -27.51 -10.62
C ARG A 260 -1.60 -27.60 -10.37
N ARG A 261 -0.82 -28.11 -11.33
CA ARG A 261 0.65 -28.14 -11.23
C ARG A 261 1.24 -26.72 -11.20
N ALA A 262 0.73 -25.82 -12.05
CA ALA A 262 1.14 -24.42 -12.06
C ALA A 262 0.86 -23.76 -10.70
N ARG A 263 -0.34 -23.94 -10.13
CA ARG A 263 -0.72 -23.44 -8.82
C ARG A 263 0.20 -23.94 -7.71
N ALA A 264 0.47 -25.25 -7.66
CA ALA A 264 1.41 -25.81 -6.69
C ALA A 264 2.82 -25.20 -6.83
N GLY A 265 3.28 -24.97 -8.06
CA GLY A 265 4.56 -24.30 -8.33
C GLY A 265 4.57 -22.83 -7.90
N LEU A 266 3.46 -22.10 -8.02
CA LEU A 266 3.33 -20.73 -7.56
C LEU A 266 3.39 -20.66 -6.02
N VAL A 267 2.63 -21.50 -5.34
CA VAL A 267 2.61 -21.57 -3.87
C VAL A 267 4.00 -21.94 -3.31
N ALA A 268 4.71 -22.88 -3.95
CA ALA A 268 6.05 -23.30 -3.52
C ALA A 268 7.12 -22.21 -3.74
N ARG A 269 6.89 -21.27 -4.65
CA ARG A 269 7.81 -20.16 -5.00
C ARG A 269 7.37 -18.83 -4.43
N GLN A 270 6.61 -18.82 -3.35
CA GLN A 270 6.20 -17.58 -2.71
C GLN A 270 7.43 -16.68 -2.51
N VAL A 271 7.46 -15.55 -3.20
CA VAL A 271 8.58 -14.60 -3.13
C VAL A 271 8.47 -13.86 -1.82
N THR A 272 9.43 -14.04 -0.94
CA THR A 272 9.60 -13.15 0.22
C THR A 272 10.41 -11.95 -0.27
N LEU A 273 9.72 -10.93 -0.77
CA LEU A 273 10.36 -9.63 -1.00
C LEU A 273 10.50 -8.98 0.39
N ARG A 274 11.69 -9.03 0.94
CA ARG A 274 12.12 -8.25 2.09
C ARG A 274 12.93 -7.06 1.63
#